data_d2aee355716941b0dfc90bbfb86a82df
#
_entry.id   d2aee355716941b0dfc90bbfb86a82df
#
_cell.length_a   1.000
_cell.length_b   1.000
_cell.length_c   1.000
_cell.angle_alpha   90.00
_cell.angle_beta   90.00
_cell.angle_gamma   90.00
#
_symmetry.space_group_name_H-M   'P 1'
#
loop_
_entity.id
_entity.type
_entity.pdbx_description
1 polymer ?
#
loop_
_entity_poly.entity_id
_entity_poly.type
_entity_poly.pdbx_seq_one_letter_code
_entity_poly.pdbx_strand_id
1 'polypeptide(L)'
;VGSYNVQAQYTPGHTAGSLSWTWESCALNTCLDVVYADSLTAVSAQGFSFAASGAATRMVESAGKIADLPCDILLSPHPFFFGMHDKLERRDEGNPFVNSLACTFYAESALDWLERRLEAER
;
A
#
# COMPACT_ATOMS: atom_id res chain seq x y z
N VAL A 1 7.92 2.11 -18.90
CA VAL A 1 6.97 2.63 -19.90
C VAL A 1 7.49 4.00 -20.35
N GLY A 2 7.74 4.19 -21.62
CA GLY A 2 8.45 5.37 -22.10
C GLY A 2 9.85 5.46 -21.48
N SER A 3 10.15 6.57 -20.83
CA SER A 3 11.43 6.77 -20.09
C SER A 3 11.38 6.30 -18.63
N TYR A 4 10.21 5.86 -18.13
CA TYR A 4 10.07 5.40 -16.75
C TYR A 4 10.43 3.92 -16.61
N ASN A 5 11.14 3.60 -15.53
CA ASN A 5 11.44 2.24 -15.13
C ASN A 5 10.48 1.80 -14.03
N VAL A 6 9.41 1.10 -14.41
CA VAL A 6 8.39 0.61 -13.47
C VAL A 6 8.75 -0.82 -13.06
N GLN A 7 8.84 -1.05 -11.75
CA GLN A 7 9.18 -2.35 -11.17
C GLN A 7 7.99 -2.96 -10.47
N ALA A 8 7.76 -4.26 -10.71
CA ALA A 8 6.76 -5.04 -10.00
C ALA A 8 7.33 -5.53 -8.66
N GLN A 9 6.55 -5.36 -7.60
CA GLN A 9 6.83 -5.85 -6.26
C GLN A 9 5.76 -6.88 -5.89
N TYR A 10 6.15 -8.13 -5.69
CA TYR A 10 5.22 -9.16 -5.28
C TYR A 10 4.79 -8.92 -3.82
N THR A 11 3.51 -8.63 -3.61
CA THR A 11 2.89 -8.27 -2.33
C THR A 11 1.60 -9.04 -2.09
N PRO A 12 1.67 -10.40 -1.99
CA PRO A 12 0.49 -11.25 -1.80
C PRO A 12 -0.14 -11.04 -0.42
N GLY A 13 -1.42 -11.38 -0.30
CA GLY A 13 -2.14 -11.34 0.97
C GLY A 13 -3.64 -11.18 0.75
N HIS A 14 -4.07 -10.06 0.23
CA HIS A 14 -5.46 -9.85 -0.19
C HIS A 14 -5.83 -10.83 -1.31
N THR A 15 -4.94 -10.98 -2.28
CA THR A 15 -4.97 -12.08 -3.26
C THR A 15 -3.59 -12.74 -3.35
N ALA A 16 -3.55 -13.96 -3.85
CA ALA A 16 -2.30 -14.72 -3.99
C ALA A 16 -1.36 -14.12 -5.06
N GLY A 17 -1.90 -13.40 -6.02
CA GLY A 17 -1.15 -12.83 -7.15
C GLY A 17 -0.95 -11.31 -7.06
N SER A 18 -1.21 -10.68 -5.93
CA SER A 18 -1.13 -9.23 -5.76
C SER A 18 0.26 -8.70 -6.06
N LEU A 19 0.30 -7.61 -6.83
CA LEU A 19 1.50 -6.87 -7.20
C LEU A 19 1.34 -5.39 -6.85
N SER A 20 2.35 -4.85 -6.20
CA SER A 20 2.54 -3.41 -6.07
C SER A 20 3.56 -2.94 -7.10
N TRP A 21 3.59 -1.65 -7.40
CA TRP A 21 4.45 -1.09 -8.44
C TRP A 21 5.25 0.07 -7.90
N THR A 22 6.51 0.17 -8.32
CA THR A 22 7.40 1.24 -7.90
C THR A 22 8.07 1.88 -9.09
N TRP A 23 8.22 3.21 -9.05
CA TRP A 23 9.00 3.96 -10.03
C TRP A 23 9.48 5.29 -9.44
N GLU A 24 10.50 5.86 -10.05
CA GLU A 24 10.92 7.22 -9.76
C GLU A 24 10.25 8.19 -10.75
N SER A 25 9.73 9.28 -10.24
CA SER A 25 9.14 10.37 -11.03
C SER A 25 9.88 11.67 -10.78
N CYS A 26 10.37 12.29 -11.85
CA CYS A 26 11.18 13.51 -11.78
C CYS A 26 10.47 14.69 -12.44
N ALA A 27 10.49 15.84 -11.77
CA ALA A 27 10.02 17.11 -12.29
C ALA A 27 10.90 18.26 -11.74
N LEU A 28 11.31 19.18 -12.60
CA LEU A 28 12.07 20.38 -12.21
C LEU A 28 13.30 20.08 -11.31
N ASN A 29 14.11 19.08 -11.69
CA ASN A 29 15.29 18.61 -10.95
C ASN A 29 15.02 17.96 -9.59
N THR A 30 13.76 17.64 -9.29
CA THR A 30 13.37 16.87 -8.11
C THR A 30 12.85 15.51 -8.55
N CYS A 31 13.40 14.43 -7.98
CA CYS A 31 12.95 13.07 -8.20
C CYS A 31 12.33 12.51 -6.93
N LEU A 32 11.19 11.85 -7.07
CA LEU A 32 10.44 11.25 -5.97
C LEU A 32 10.16 9.79 -6.25
N ASP A 33 10.31 8.96 -5.23
CA ASP A 33 9.95 7.55 -5.27
C ASP A 33 8.45 7.38 -5.09
N VAL A 34 7.79 6.78 -6.08
CA VAL A 34 6.36 6.52 -6.08
C VAL A 34 6.09 5.04 -5.89
N VAL A 35 5.23 4.72 -4.95
CA VAL A 35 4.72 3.37 -4.70
C VAL A 35 3.23 3.33 -4.98
N TYR A 36 2.82 2.51 -5.93
CA TYR A 36 1.42 2.11 -6.09
C TYR A 36 1.23 0.78 -5.37
N ALA A 37 0.80 0.87 -4.12
CA ALA A 37 0.58 -0.29 -3.27
C ALA A 37 -0.75 -0.96 -3.62
N ASP A 38 -0.73 -2.26 -3.92
CA ASP A 38 -1.97 -3.03 -4.03
C ASP A 38 -2.70 -3.08 -2.70
N SER A 39 -3.98 -3.44 -2.73
CA SER A 39 -4.78 -3.53 -1.50
C SER A 39 -4.18 -4.55 -0.53
N LEU A 40 -3.87 -4.12 0.68
CA LEU A 40 -3.52 -4.99 1.79
C LEU A 40 -4.67 -5.02 2.81
N THR A 41 -5.87 -5.36 2.34
CA THR A 41 -7.05 -5.40 3.18
C THR A 41 -7.43 -6.83 3.55
N ALA A 42 -7.69 -7.07 4.83
CA ALA A 42 -8.15 -8.35 5.33
C ALA A 42 -9.69 -8.51 5.14
N VAL A 43 -10.14 -8.25 3.92
CA VAL A 43 -11.54 -8.42 3.50
C VAL A 43 -11.64 -9.63 2.57
N SER A 44 -12.64 -10.46 2.75
CA SER A 44 -12.83 -11.67 1.96
C SER A 44 -14.31 -12.04 1.84
N ALA A 45 -14.59 -13.01 0.98
CA ALA A 45 -15.87 -13.68 0.95
C ALA A 45 -16.16 -14.41 2.28
N GLN A 46 -17.45 -14.67 2.51
CA GLN A 46 -17.89 -15.42 3.69
C GLN A 46 -17.26 -16.82 3.71
N GLY A 47 -16.79 -17.24 4.88
CA GLY A 47 -16.18 -18.56 5.07
C GLY A 47 -14.68 -18.64 4.76
N PHE A 48 -14.07 -17.55 4.30
CA PHE A 48 -12.61 -17.50 4.14
C PHE A 48 -11.94 -17.16 5.48
N SER A 49 -10.89 -17.91 5.84
CA SER A 49 -10.07 -17.64 7.01
C SER A 49 -8.65 -17.22 6.62
N PHE A 50 -8.24 -16.03 7.05
CA PHE A 50 -6.88 -15.54 6.87
C PHE A 50 -5.87 -16.36 7.66
N ALA A 51 -6.27 -16.79 8.87
CA ALA A 51 -5.41 -17.63 9.70
C ALA A 51 -5.18 -19.01 9.06
N ALA A 52 -6.24 -19.70 8.67
CA ALA A 52 -6.16 -21.08 8.16
C ALA A 52 -5.54 -21.15 6.74
N SER A 53 -5.73 -20.13 5.91
CA SER A 53 -5.23 -20.11 4.53
C SER A 53 -3.75 -19.71 4.39
N GLY A 54 -3.12 -19.24 5.46
CA GLY A 54 -1.79 -18.65 5.43
C GLY A 54 -1.76 -17.24 4.80
N ALA A 55 -2.91 -16.66 4.48
CA ALA A 55 -2.99 -15.30 3.94
C ALA A 55 -2.51 -14.26 4.95
N ALA A 56 -2.75 -14.48 6.24
CA ALA A 56 -2.27 -13.60 7.30
C ALA A 56 -0.74 -13.44 7.27
N THR A 57 0.00 -14.54 7.19
CA THR A 57 1.47 -14.50 7.12
C THR A 57 1.93 -13.73 5.88
N ARG A 58 1.34 -14.00 4.73
CA ARG A 58 1.67 -13.29 3.49
C ARG A 58 1.37 -11.78 3.58
N MET A 59 0.28 -11.38 4.24
CA MET A 59 -0.03 -9.97 4.45
C MET A 59 0.99 -9.28 5.35
N VAL A 60 1.44 -9.93 6.42
CA VAL A 60 2.49 -9.39 7.30
C VAL A 60 3.79 -9.17 6.53
N GLU A 61 4.22 -10.17 5.75
CA GLU A 61 5.42 -10.07 4.92
C GLU A 61 5.30 -8.95 3.87
N SER A 62 4.15 -8.84 3.22
CA SER A 62 3.89 -7.80 2.21
C SER A 62 3.82 -6.40 2.82
N ALA A 63 3.22 -6.25 3.99
CA ALA A 63 3.20 -4.98 4.72
C ALA A 63 4.62 -4.53 5.09
N GLY A 64 5.44 -5.44 5.61
CA GLY A 64 6.84 -5.16 5.90
C GLY A 64 7.61 -4.75 4.65
N LYS A 65 7.40 -5.45 3.54
CA LYS A 65 8.03 -5.12 2.26
C LYS A 65 7.64 -3.71 1.77
N ILE A 66 6.36 -3.34 1.83
CA ILE A 66 5.91 -2.00 1.43
C ILE A 66 6.49 -0.93 2.35
N ALA A 67 6.54 -1.16 3.66
CA ALA A 67 7.12 -0.23 4.62
C ALA A 67 8.61 0.06 4.35
N ASP A 68 9.34 -0.92 3.83
CA ASP A 68 10.79 -0.84 3.57
C ASP A 68 11.14 -0.27 2.17
N LEU A 69 10.14 -0.08 1.29
CA LEU A 69 10.39 0.51 -0.03
C LEU A 69 10.80 1.98 0.06
N PRO A 70 11.69 2.47 -0.83
CA PRO A 70 11.82 3.90 -1.07
C PRO A 70 10.45 4.48 -1.44
N CYS A 71 9.96 5.47 -0.67
CA CYS A 71 8.59 5.91 -0.78
C CYS A 71 8.45 7.37 -0.36
N ASP A 72 8.24 8.24 -1.33
CA ASP A 72 7.88 9.63 -1.12
C ASP A 72 6.40 9.88 -1.35
N ILE A 73 5.80 9.10 -2.27
CA ILE A 73 4.37 9.16 -2.61
C ILE A 73 3.80 7.74 -2.60
N LEU A 74 2.72 7.55 -1.86
CA LEU A 74 1.94 6.32 -1.91
C LEU A 74 0.60 6.56 -2.61
N LEU A 75 0.30 5.69 -3.55
CA LEU A 75 -0.99 5.53 -4.20
C LEU A 75 -1.53 4.12 -3.95
N SER A 76 -2.84 3.94 -4.01
CA SER A 76 -3.49 2.66 -3.83
C SER A 76 -4.79 2.58 -4.64
N PRO A 77 -5.31 1.39 -4.96
CA PRO A 77 -6.54 1.23 -5.74
C PRO A 77 -7.78 1.90 -5.14
N HIS A 78 -7.82 2.07 -3.83
CA HIS A 78 -8.94 2.71 -3.16
C HIS A 78 -8.54 4.06 -2.58
N PRO A 79 -9.24 5.16 -2.96
CA PRO A 79 -8.92 6.53 -2.52
C PRO A 79 -8.82 6.72 -1.01
N PHE A 80 -9.66 6.03 -0.25
CA PHE A 80 -9.69 6.16 1.21
C PHE A 80 -8.47 5.55 1.92
N PHE A 81 -7.77 4.59 1.30
CA PHE A 81 -6.58 3.98 1.92
C PHE A 81 -5.40 4.94 2.08
N PHE A 82 -5.35 5.99 1.27
CA PHE A 82 -4.28 6.98 1.35
C PHE A 82 -4.79 8.42 1.45
N GLY A 83 -6.08 8.60 1.78
CA GLY A 83 -6.66 9.92 2.01
C GLY A 83 -6.69 10.82 0.78
N MET A 84 -6.95 10.27 -0.41
CA MET A 84 -6.85 10.98 -1.68
C MET A 84 -7.70 12.26 -1.70
N HIS A 85 -8.95 12.18 -1.26
CA HIS A 85 -9.88 13.31 -1.31
C HIS A 85 -9.40 14.46 -0.42
N ASP A 86 -9.02 14.17 0.82
CA ASP A 86 -8.46 15.16 1.75
C ASP A 86 -7.18 15.81 1.20
N LYS A 87 -6.29 15.01 0.62
CA LYS A 87 -5.07 15.51 -0.02
C LYS A 87 -5.38 16.42 -1.22
N LEU A 88 -6.37 16.07 -2.04
CA LEU A 88 -6.78 16.91 -3.18
C LEU A 88 -7.38 18.24 -2.72
N GLU A 89 -8.12 18.26 -1.61
CA GLU A 89 -8.67 19.51 -1.04
C GLU A 89 -7.56 20.44 -0.53
N ARG A 90 -6.46 19.88 -0.01
CA ARG A 90 -5.32 20.64 0.52
C ARG A 90 -4.19 20.90 -0.48
N ARG A 91 -4.40 20.67 -1.77
CA ARG A 91 -3.36 20.83 -2.81
C ARG A 91 -2.78 22.23 -2.92
N ASP A 92 -3.50 23.27 -2.47
CA ASP A 92 -3.03 24.64 -2.49
C ASP A 92 -2.04 24.94 -1.34
N GLU A 93 -1.87 24.03 -0.39
CA GLU A 93 -0.93 24.11 0.73
C GLU A 93 0.44 23.47 0.43
N GLY A 94 0.70 23.14 -0.83
CA GLY A 94 1.87 22.38 -1.30
C GLY A 94 1.46 21.08 -1.97
N ASN A 95 2.32 20.04 -1.91
CA ASN A 95 1.96 18.72 -2.41
C ASN A 95 1.66 17.76 -1.25
N PRO A 96 0.39 17.59 -0.84
CA PRO A 96 0.01 16.73 0.29
C PRO A 96 0.25 15.23 0.04
N PHE A 97 0.49 14.84 -1.21
CA PHE A 97 0.82 13.45 -1.54
C PHE A 97 2.26 13.08 -1.18
N VAL A 98 3.15 14.08 -1.04
CA VAL A 98 4.54 13.84 -0.64
C VAL A 98 4.63 13.66 0.87
N ASN A 99 4.93 12.43 1.29
CA ASN A 99 5.12 12.06 2.69
C ASN A 99 6.03 10.83 2.77
N SER A 100 7.24 11.00 3.26
CA SER A 100 8.21 9.90 3.38
C SER A 100 7.79 8.78 4.35
N LEU A 101 6.74 8.98 5.13
CA LEU A 101 6.16 7.98 6.04
C LEU A 101 4.89 7.33 5.47
N ALA A 102 4.48 7.67 4.25
CA ALA A 102 3.21 7.20 3.69
C ALA A 102 3.14 5.67 3.58
N CYS A 103 4.21 5.03 3.12
CA CYS A 103 4.27 3.57 3.02
C CYS A 103 4.27 2.88 4.40
N THR A 104 4.93 3.48 5.39
CA THR A 104 4.92 2.99 6.78
C THR A 104 3.51 3.05 7.37
N PHE A 105 2.82 4.17 7.24
CA PHE A 105 1.45 4.31 7.75
C PHE A 105 0.47 3.39 7.03
N TYR A 106 0.63 3.19 5.73
CA TYR A 106 -0.17 2.25 4.96
C TYR A 106 -0.01 0.81 5.48
N ALA A 107 1.24 0.39 5.68
CA ALA A 107 1.56 -0.94 6.20
C ALA A 107 1.01 -1.16 7.63
N GLU A 108 1.16 -0.17 8.52
CA GLU A 108 0.62 -0.22 9.87
C GLU A 108 -0.91 -0.35 9.87
N SER A 109 -1.60 0.44 9.03
CA SER A 109 -3.05 0.35 8.89
C SER A 109 -3.52 -1.01 8.37
N ALA A 110 -2.77 -1.61 7.45
CA ALA A 110 -3.06 -2.94 6.93
C ALA A 110 -2.92 -4.02 8.02
N LEU A 111 -1.89 -3.90 8.87
CA LEU A 111 -1.67 -4.82 9.99
C LEU A 111 -2.74 -4.67 11.07
N ASP A 112 -3.18 -3.46 11.39
CA ASP A 112 -4.28 -3.22 12.32
C ASP A 112 -5.60 -3.85 11.84
N TRP A 113 -5.86 -3.76 10.55
CA TRP A 113 -7.03 -4.41 9.94
C TRP A 113 -6.94 -5.93 10.00
N LEU A 114 -5.77 -6.47 9.71
CA LEU A 114 -5.52 -7.90 9.80
C LEU A 114 -5.71 -8.40 11.23
N GLU A 115 -5.20 -7.71 12.22
CA GLU A 115 -5.35 -8.08 13.63
C GLU A 115 -6.83 -8.17 14.04
N ARG A 116 -7.61 -7.12 13.74
CA ARG A 116 -9.07 -7.13 14.00
C ARG A 116 -9.79 -8.26 13.28
N ARG A 117 -9.37 -8.59 12.06
CA ARG A 117 -9.93 -9.71 11.32
C ARG A 117 -9.60 -11.05 11.99
N LEU A 118 -8.37 -11.26 12.40
CA LEU A 118 -7.94 -12.48 13.09
C LEU A 118 -8.64 -12.65 14.44
N GLU A 119 -8.89 -11.57 15.16
CA GLU A 119 -9.69 -11.59 16.39
C GLU A 119 -11.13 -12.05 16.11
N ALA A 120 -11.73 -11.56 15.02
CA ALA A 120 -13.08 -11.96 14.62
C ALA A 120 -13.17 -13.42 14.11
N GLU A 121 -12.05 -14.03 13.74
CA GLU A 121 -11.97 -15.44 13.33
C GLU A 121 -11.81 -16.41 14.52
N ARG A 122 -11.52 -15.92 15.71
CA ARG A 122 -11.36 -16.73 16.94
C ARG A 122 -12.72 -17.08 17.53
#